data_f9a277c542efacea8f3b7a378609a339
#
_entry.id   f9a277c542efacea8f3b7a378609a339
#
_cell.length_a   1.000
_cell.length_b   1.000
_cell.length_c   1.000
_cell.angle_alpha   90.00
_cell.angle_beta   90.00
_cell.angle_gamma   90.00
#
_symmetry.space_group_name_H-M   'P 1'
#
loop_
_entity.id
_entity.type
_entity.pdbx_description
1 polymer ?
#
loop_
_entity_poly.entity_id
_entity_poly.type
_entity_poly.pdbx_seq_one_letter_code
_entity_poly.pdbx_strand_id
1 'polypeptide(L)'
;IVQSLVGSEMCIRDSNSIDPNVINDIVVKDVKFNGDKPSLILYGVSGKPILAKTVNQKKLHKSLSTNDLIFAIGPAGTGKTYTGVAMAVKALKEKEIKKIILTRPAVEAGENLGYLPGDLKEKIDPYLRPLYDALNDLIPSKTLERYLESNTIEIAPLAFMRGRTLENSYIILDEAQNTSSMQMKMFLTRLGKNSKMVIAGDSTQVDLPRGEKSGLKEILN
;
A
#
# COMPACT_ATOMS: atom_id res chain seq x y z
N ILE A 1 -8.15 -10.34 3.39
CA ILE A 1 -7.71 -11.22 2.29
C ILE A 1 -6.39 -10.68 1.79
N VAL A 2 -5.39 -11.52 1.67
CA VAL A 2 -4.10 -11.19 1.07
C VAL A 2 -4.04 -11.91 -0.27
N GLN A 3 -3.87 -11.16 -1.34
CA GLN A 3 -3.67 -11.70 -2.68
C GLN A 3 -2.25 -11.35 -3.13
N SER A 4 -1.52 -12.33 -3.64
CA SER A 4 -0.18 -12.12 -4.19
C SER A 4 -0.14 -12.60 -5.64
N LEU A 5 0.45 -11.80 -6.50
CA LEU A 5 0.70 -12.12 -7.89
C LEU A 5 2.19 -12.44 -8.06
N VAL A 6 2.51 -13.64 -8.50
CA VAL A 6 3.88 -14.09 -8.79
C VAL A 6 4.13 -13.95 -10.28
N GLY A 7 5.24 -13.34 -10.68
CA GLY A 7 5.62 -13.20 -12.09
C GLY A 7 4.91 -12.07 -12.85
N SER A 8 4.63 -10.96 -12.17
CA SER A 8 3.80 -9.86 -12.66
C SER A 8 4.29 -9.14 -13.92
N GLU A 9 5.56 -9.22 -14.27
CA GLU A 9 6.07 -8.55 -15.49
C GLU A 9 5.48 -9.14 -16.78
N MET A 10 5.11 -10.43 -16.79
CA MET A 10 4.57 -11.09 -17.98
C MET A 10 3.06 -10.92 -18.14
N CYS A 11 2.30 -10.89 -17.03
CA CYS A 11 0.83 -10.82 -17.10
C CYS A 11 0.28 -9.44 -17.47
N ILE A 12 1.01 -8.37 -17.18
CA ILE A 12 0.54 -6.99 -17.45
C ILE A 12 0.92 -6.54 -18.85
N ARG A 13 1.98 -7.10 -19.48
CA ARG A 13 2.44 -6.72 -20.83
C ARG A 13 1.62 -7.31 -21.96
N ASP A 14 1.12 -8.53 -21.84
CA ASP A 14 0.64 -9.31 -22.98
C ASP A 14 -0.87 -9.59 -23.00
N SER A 15 -1.62 -9.31 -21.95
CA SER A 15 -3.08 -9.50 -21.97
C SER A 15 -3.83 -8.34 -21.30
N ASN A 16 -4.88 -7.86 -21.97
CA ASN A 16 -5.82 -6.88 -21.41
C ASN A 16 -6.74 -7.47 -20.33
N SER A 17 -6.54 -8.73 -19.91
CA SER A 17 -7.32 -9.41 -18.87
C SER A 17 -6.42 -10.29 -18.01
N ILE A 18 -6.62 -10.25 -16.70
CA ILE A 18 -6.01 -11.15 -15.73
C ILE A 18 -6.84 -12.45 -15.75
N ASP A 19 -6.18 -13.61 -15.89
CA ASP A 19 -6.86 -14.91 -15.87
C ASP A 19 -7.58 -15.12 -14.53
N PRO A 20 -8.92 -15.33 -14.53
CA PRO A 20 -9.69 -15.56 -13.30
C PRO A 20 -9.22 -16.76 -12.48
N ASN A 21 -8.57 -17.76 -13.10
CA ASN A 21 -8.04 -18.92 -12.39
C ASN A 21 -6.82 -18.58 -11.54
N VAL A 22 -6.00 -17.62 -11.98
CA VAL A 22 -4.87 -17.09 -11.18
C VAL A 22 -5.38 -16.36 -9.92
N ILE A 23 -6.56 -15.74 -10.00
CA ILE A 23 -7.18 -15.06 -8.85
C ILE A 23 -7.73 -16.07 -7.84
N ASN A 24 -8.32 -17.17 -8.29
CA ASN A 24 -8.93 -18.18 -7.41
C ASN A 24 -7.92 -18.95 -6.55
N ASP A 25 -6.71 -19.19 -7.04
CA ASP A 25 -5.64 -19.84 -6.28
C ASP A 25 -5.06 -18.94 -5.16
N ILE A 26 -5.35 -17.65 -5.23
CA ILE A 26 -4.82 -16.61 -4.32
C ILE A 26 -5.82 -16.24 -3.21
N VAL A 27 -7.10 -16.59 -3.36
CA VAL A 27 -8.13 -16.36 -2.33
C VAL A 27 -7.97 -17.39 -1.20
N VAL A 28 -7.24 -17.01 -0.18
CA VAL A 28 -7.09 -17.85 1.03
C VAL A 28 -8.37 -17.79 1.85
N LYS A 29 -9.17 -18.90 1.79
CA LYS A 29 -10.33 -19.08 2.65
C LYS A 29 -9.92 -19.08 4.13
N ASP A 30 -10.79 -18.53 4.99
CA ASP A 30 -10.58 -18.43 6.42
C ASP A 30 -10.15 -19.76 7.04
N VAL A 31 -8.94 -19.79 7.60
CA VAL A 31 -8.45 -20.94 8.39
C VAL A 31 -8.61 -20.59 9.87
N LYS A 32 -9.32 -21.47 10.60
CA LYS A 32 -9.50 -21.39 12.04
C LYS A 32 -8.16 -21.35 12.79
N PHE A 33 -8.10 -20.49 13.81
CA PHE A 33 -6.94 -20.27 14.66
C PHE A 33 -6.52 -21.55 15.41
N ASN A 34 -5.31 -22.03 15.18
CA ASN A 34 -4.55 -22.85 16.11
C ASN A 34 -3.32 -22.05 16.53
N GLY A 35 -3.29 -21.70 17.77
CA GLY A 35 -2.25 -21.24 18.71
C GLY A 35 -0.88 -20.73 18.27
N ASP A 36 -0.69 -20.22 17.06
CA ASP A 36 0.60 -19.70 16.57
C ASP A 36 0.98 -18.37 17.25
N LYS A 37 2.18 -18.34 17.82
CA LYS A 37 2.75 -17.14 18.44
C LYS A 37 2.78 -15.96 17.46
N PRO A 38 2.59 -14.70 17.94
CA PRO A 38 2.73 -13.51 17.10
C PRO A 38 4.11 -13.48 16.42
N SER A 39 4.14 -13.10 15.14
CA SER A 39 5.39 -12.98 14.37
C SER A 39 5.94 -11.57 14.49
N LEU A 40 7.19 -11.43 14.92
CA LEU A 40 7.87 -10.14 14.98
C LEU A 40 8.13 -9.62 13.57
N ILE A 41 7.73 -8.37 13.30
CA ILE A 41 8.04 -7.67 12.06
C ILE A 41 9.33 -6.86 12.27
N LEU A 42 9.30 -5.92 13.23
CA LEU A 42 10.46 -5.09 13.61
C LEU A 42 10.26 -4.53 15.02
N TYR A 43 11.29 -3.85 15.52
CA TYR A 43 11.18 -2.99 16.71
C TYR A 43 10.96 -1.54 16.29
N GLY A 44 9.86 -0.95 16.75
CA GLY A 44 9.50 0.45 16.54
C GLY A 44 10.23 1.40 17.49
N VAL A 45 9.65 2.60 17.68
CA VAL A 45 10.18 3.62 18.59
C VAL A 45 10.23 3.07 20.00
N SER A 46 11.27 3.43 20.77
CA SER A 46 11.49 2.97 22.17
C SER A 46 11.58 1.45 22.35
N GLY A 47 11.95 0.71 21.30
CA GLY A 47 12.11 -0.75 21.37
C GLY A 47 10.80 -1.54 21.44
N LYS A 48 9.65 -0.92 21.18
CA LYS A 48 8.34 -1.58 21.15
C LYS A 48 8.28 -2.60 20.03
N PRO A 49 7.98 -3.89 20.31
CA PRO A 49 7.88 -4.90 19.25
C PRO A 49 6.61 -4.68 18.42
N ILE A 50 6.76 -4.60 17.12
CA ILE A 50 5.68 -4.56 16.13
C ILE A 50 5.47 -5.98 15.61
N LEU A 51 4.28 -6.52 15.86
CA LEU A 51 3.96 -7.92 15.67
C LEU A 51 2.82 -8.11 14.67
N ALA A 52 2.94 -9.10 13.80
CA ALA A 52 1.81 -9.66 13.08
C ALA A 52 0.99 -10.54 14.05
N LYS A 53 -0.13 -10.02 14.53
CA LYS A 53 -0.94 -10.64 15.60
C LYS A 53 -1.99 -11.58 15.05
N THR A 54 -2.66 -11.22 13.98
CA THR A 54 -3.74 -12.01 13.37
C THR A 54 -3.19 -12.96 12.29
N VAL A 55 -3.96 -13.99 11.96
CA VAL A 55 -3.61 -14.92 10.87
C VAL A 55 -3.39 -14.18 9.56
N ASN A 56 -4.28 -13.22 9.24
CA ASN A 56 -4.18 -12.47 7.99
C ASN A 56 -2.97 -11.52 7.98
N GLN A 57 -2.61 -10.91 9.12
CA GLN A 57 -1.37 -10.14 9.23
C GLN A 57 -0.11 -11.01 9.05
N LYS A 58 -0.11 -12.23 9.60
CA LYS A 58 0.99 -13.19 9.39
C LYS A 58 1.10 -13.63 7.93
N LYS A 59 -0.05 -13.91 7.27
CA LYS A 59 -0.07 -14.20 5.84
C LYS A 59 0.45 -13.02 5.01
N LEU A 60 0.00 -11.81 5.33
CA LEU A 60 0.49 -10.58 4.70
C LEU A 60 2.00 -10.43 4.89
N HIS A 61 2.50 -10.57 6.12
CA HIS A 61 3.93 -10.53 6.43
C HIS A 61 4.73 -11.53 5.60
N LYS A 62 4.29 -12.78 5.53
CA LYS A 62 4.92 -13.83 4.71
C LYS A 62 4.88 -13.49 3.22
N SER A 63 3.74 -13.06 2.71
CA SER A 63 3.59 -12.70 1.29
C SER A 63 4.46 -11.51 0.89
N LEU A 64 4.57 -10.49 1.77
CA LEU A 64 5.43 -9.32 1.55
C LEU A 64 6.91 -9.66 1.50
N SER A 65 7.33 -10.77 2.13
CA SER A 65 8.72 -11.22 2.07
C SER A 65 9.05 -11.95 0.77
N THR A 66 8.05 -12.55 0.10
CA THR A 66 8.28 -13.47 -1.04
C THR A 66 7.82 -12.93 -2.39
N ASN A 67 7.02 -11.86 -2.42
CA ASN A 67 6.44 -11.34 -3.65
C ASN A 67 6.75 -9.86 -3.83
N ASP A 68 6.77 -9.42 -5.08
CA ASP A 68 7.05 -8.04 -5.44
C ASP A 68 5.78 -7.19 -5.59
N LEU A 69 4.64 -7.79 -5.95
CA LEU A 69 3.33 -7.13 -6.03
C LEU A 69 2.30 -7.87 -5.19
N ILE A 70 1.63 -7.14 -4.29
CA ILE A 70 0.67 -7.71 -3.34
C ILE A 70 -0.57 -6.83 -3.23
N PHE A 71 -1.74 -7.48 -3.25
CA PHE A 71 -3.02 -6.87 -2.93
C PHE A 71 -3.44 -7.27 -1.51
N ALA A 72 -3.44 -6.31 -0.60
CA ALA A 72 -3.87 -6.47 0.79
C ALA A 72 -5.32 -5.96 0.94
N ILE A 73 -6.29 -6.85 0.78
CA ILE A 73 -7.71 -6.51 0.75
C ILE A 73 -8.40 -6.97 2.02
N GLY A 74 -9.23 -6.11 2.59
CA GLY A 74 -10.02 -6.43 3.78
C GLY A 74 -10.62 -5.20 4.44
N PRO A 75 -11.47 -5.38 5.48
CA PRO A 75 -12.14 -4.29 6.17
C PRO A 75 -11.18 -3.29 6.81
N ALA A 76 -11.67 -2.05 7.02
CA ALA A 76 -10.92 -1.04 7.77
C ALA A 76 -10.52 -1.56 9.17
N GLY A 77 -9.46 -1.00 9.76
CA GLY A 77 -8.98 -1.35 11.09
C GLY A 77 -8.25 -2.70 11.21
N THR A 78 -8.10 -3.47 10.13
CA THR A 78 -7.39 -4.78 10.15
C THR A 78 -5.85 -4.64 10.13
N GLY A 79 -5.33 -3.43 10.00
CA GLY A 79 -3.89 -3.13 10.03
C GLY A 79 -3.16 -3.41 8.72
N LYS A 80 -3.85 -3.45 7.57
CA LYS A 80 -3.25 -3.66 6.25
C LYS A 80 -2.12 -2.67 5.96
N THR A 81 -2.47 -1.39 5.97
CA THR A 81 -1.55 -0.28 5.68
C THR A 81 -0.42 -0.25 6.70
N TYR A 82 -0.75 -0.34 8.00
CA TYR A 82 0.26 -0.35 9.06
C TYR A 82 1.26 -1.50 8.92
N THR A 83 0.79 -2.72 8.63
CA THR A 83 1.66 -3.88 8.38
C THR A 83 2.55 -3.66 7.14
N GLY A 84 1.99 -3.11 6.06
CA GLY A 84 2.74 -2.75 4.86
C GLY A 84 3.84 -1.73 5.15
N VAL A 85 3.52 -0.65 5.88
CA VAL A 85 4.48 0.40 6.27
C VAL A 85 5.56 -0.19 7.19
N ALA A 86 5.20 -1.05 8.15
CA ALA A 86 6.16 -1.72 9.02
C ALA A 86 7.17 -2.58 8.24
N MET A 87 6.69 -3.32 7.23
CA MET A 87 7.55 -4.11 6.33
C MET A 87 8.45 -3.23 5.48
N ALA A 88 7.94 -2.10 4.97
CA ALA A 88 8.74 -1.13 4.21
C ALA A 88 9.86 -0.53 5.07
N VAL A 89 9.54 -0.14 6.31
CA VAL A 89 10.54 0.37 7.27
C VAL A 89 11.58 -0.68 7.61
N LYS A 90 11.17 -1.95 7.76
CA LYS A 90 12.10 -3.07 7.95
C LYS A 90 13.05 -3.19 6.77
N ALA A 91 12.53 -3.29 5.55
CA ALA A 91 13.33 -3.41 4.33
C ALA A 91 14.30 -2.22 4.14
N LEU A 92 13.89 -1.00 4.53
CA LEU A 92 14.76 0.17 4.51
C LEU A 92 15.90 0.06 5.54
N LYS A 93 15.59 -0.37 6.78
CA LYS A 93 16.59 -0.59 7.84
C LYS A 93 17.58 -1.69 7.46
N GLU A 94 17.13 -2.74 6.79
CA GLU A 94 17.93 -3.87 6.31
C GLU A 94 18.66 -3.56 4.99
N LYS A 95 18.46 -2.34 4.42
CA LYS A 95 19.07 -1.86 3.17
C LYS A 95 18.70 -2.70 1.93
N GLU A 96 17.59 -3.40 1.98
CA GLU A 96 17.02 -4.13 0.84
C GLU A 96 16.49 -3.18 -0.23
N ILE A 97 16.03 -2.00 0.20
CA ILE A 97 15.52 -0.92 -0.64
C ILE A 97 16.21 0.40 -0.31
N LYS A 98 16.10 1.38 -1.20
CA LYS A 98 16.65 2.72 -1.01
C LYS A 98 15.60 3.76 -0.67
N LYS A 99 14.33 3.49 -0.97
CA LYS A 99 13.24 4.47 -0.85
C LYS A 99 11.94 3.81 -0.42
N ILE A 100 11.16 4.52 0.41
CA ILE A 100 9.77 4.19 0.69
C ILE A 100 8.89 5.25 0.02
N ILE A 101 7.87 4.82 -0.71
CA ILE A 101 6.91 5.70 -1.37
C ILE A 101 5.51 5.32 -0.87
N LEU A 102 4.89 6.24 -0.15
CA LEU A 102 3.54 6.09 0.34
C LEU A 102 2.62 7.00 -0.46
N THR A 103 1.57 6.42 -1.02
CA THR A 103 0.64 7.18 -1.84
C THR A 103 -0.81 6.81 -1.53
N ARG A 104 -1.68 7.75 -1.76
CA ARG A 104 -3.12 7.62 -1.56
C ARG A 104 -3.87 8.37 -2.67
N PRO A 105 -5.01 7.86 -3.17
CA PRO A 105 -5.86 8.63 -4.05
C PRO A 105 -6.34 9.88 -3.30
N ALA A 106 -6.27 11.03 -3.93
CA ALA A 106 -7.00 12.19 -3.45
C ALA A 106 -8.46 12.02 -3.91
N VAL A 107 -9.33 11.63 -3.00
CA VAL A 107 -10.78 11.53 -3.27
C VAL A 107 -11.42 12.79 -2.70
N GLU A 108 -12.07 13.53 -3.55
CA GLU A 108 -12.94 14.61 -3.12
C GLU A 108 -14.22 13.97 -2.55
N ALA A 109 -14.25 13.76 -1.23
CA ALA A 109 -15.45 13.29 -0.54
C ALA A 109 -16.54 14.40 -0.54
N GLY A 110 -17.12 14.65 -1.71
CA GLY A 110 -18.22 15.64 -1.88
C GLY A 110 -17.80 17.11 -1.79
N GLU A 111 -16.57 17.42 -1.43
CA GLU A 111 -16.00 18.77 -1.41
C GLU A 111 -14.91 18.87 -2.47
N ASN A 112 -15.11 19.75 -3.46
CA ASN A 112 -14.06 20.04 -4.44
C ASN A 112 -12.83 20.61 -3.72
N LEU A 113 -11.68 19.99 -3.84
CA LEU A 113 -10.39 20.48 -3.31
C LEU A 113 -10.13 21.95 -3.69
N GLY A 114 -10.78 22.43 -4.76
CA GLY A 114 -10.75 23.83 -5.19
C GLY A 114 -11.37 24.81 -4.20
N TYR A 115 -12.29 24.41 -3.35
CA TYR A 115 -12.96 25.29 -2.37
C TYR A 115 -12.28 25.38 -1.01
N LEU A 116 -11.31 24.50 -0.70
CA LEU A 116 -10.56 24.60 0.55
C LEU A 116 -9.54 25.75 0.47
N PRO A 117 -9.41 26.60 1.51
CA PRO A 117 -8.37 27.62 1.58
C PRO A 117 -6.98 26.97 1.73
N GLY A 118 -5.95 27.61 1.20
CA GLY A 118 -4.57 27.15 1.28
C GLY A 118 -4.01 26.63 -0.06
N ASP A 119 -2.72 26.33 -0.04
CA ASP A 119 -2.07 25.73 -1.20
C ASP A 119 -2.44 24.24 -1.38
N LEU A 120 -2.06 23.65 -2.52
CA LEU A 120 -2.41 22.25 -2.84
C LEU A 120 -1.87 21.26 -1.78
N LYS A 121 -0.73 21.58 -1.19
CA LYS A 121 -0.08 20.75 -0.17
C LYS A 121 -0.89 20.76 1.14
N GLU A 122 -1.29 21.94 1.59
CA GLU A 122 -2.12 22.10 2.80
C GLU A 122 -3.48 21.40 2.67
N LYS A 123 -4.07 21.39 1.47
CA LYS A 123 -5.34 20.73 1.19
C LYS A 123 -5.25 19.20 1.22
N ILE A 124 -4.11 18.65 0.85
CA ILE A 124 -3.90 17.20 0.72
C ILE A 124 -3.35 16.59 2.03
N ASP A 125 -2.64 17.35 2.84
CA ASP A 125 -2.02 16.90 4.09
C ASP A 125 -2.97 16.12 5.03
N PRO A 126 -4.22 16.52 5.26
CA PRO A 126 -5.15 15.77 6.10
C PRO A 126 -5.39 14.34 5.62
N TYR A 127 -5.43 14.11 4.31
CA TYR A 127 -5.64 12.78 3.71
C TYR A 127 -4.42 11.87 3.86
N LEU A 128 -3.24 12.45 3.98
CA LEU A 128 -1.98 11.72 4.13
C LEU A 128 -1.59 11.47 5.61
N ARG A 129 -2.28 12.13 6.55
CA ARG A 129 -1.99 12.06 7.99
C ARG A 129 -1.89 10.64 8.54
N PRO A 130 -2.79 9.68 8.20
CA PRO A 130 -2.66 8.31 8.69
C PRO A 130 -1.35 7.61 8.29
N LEU A 131 -0.74 8.01 7.18
CA LEU A 131 0.55 7.48 6.74
C LEU A 131 1.71 8.06 7.57
N TYR A 132 1.64 9.36 7.91
CA TYR A 132 2.59 9.98 8.84
C TYR A 132 2.50 9.36 10.24
N ASP A 133 1.28 9.11 10.74
CA ASP A 133 1.06 8.52 12.06
C ASP A 133 1.67 7.11 12.13
N ALA A 134 1.48 6.29 11.09
CA ALA A 134 2.09 4.97 11.01
C ALA A 134 3.63 5.03 11.00
N LEU A 135 4.24 6.01 10.32
CA LEU A 135 5.69 6.18 10.30
C LEU A 135 6.24 6.65 11.66
N ASN A 136 5.53 7.55 12.34
CA ASN A 136 5.93 8.07 13.66
C ASN A 136 5.98 6.98 14.74
N ASP A 137 5.14 5.96 14.65
CA ASP A 137 5.18 4.79 15.53
C ASP A 137 6.43 3.91 15.29
N LEU A 138 7.00 3.95 14.09
CA LEU A 138 8.01 3.01 13.61
C LEU A 138 9.41 3.61 13.55
N ILE A 139 9.52 4.94 13.39
CA ILE A 139 10.76 5.68 13.17
C ILE A 139 10.83 6.85 14.14
N PRO A 140 11.94 7.04 14.86
CA PRO A 140 12.13 8.22 15.70
C PRO A 140 11.98 9.53 14.90
N SER A 141 11.30 10.54 15.46
CA SER A 141 10.91 11.78 14.78
C SER A 141 12.07 12.45 14.05
N LYS A 142 13.22 12.65 14.70
CA LYS A 142 14.41 13.24 14.07
C LYS A 142 14.93 12.45 12.86
N THR A 143 14.78 11.13 12.88
CA THR A 143 15.18 10.26 11.76
C THR A 143 14.17 10.33 10.64
N LEU A 144 12.87 10.38 10.99
CA LEU A 144 11.79 10.53 10.03
C LEU A 144 11.89 11.87 9.28
N GLU A 145 12.09 12.99 9.99
CA GLU A 145 12.33 14.31 9.40
C GLU A 145 13.45 14.26 8.37
N ARG A 146 14.62 13.72 8.74
CA ARG A 146 15.75 13.55 7.81
C ARG A 146 15.41 12.69 6.59
N TYR A 147 14.64 11.62 6.77
CA TYR A 147 14.22 10.76 5.66
C TYR A 147 13.24 11.45 4.72
N LEU A 148 12.37 12.30 5.24
CA LEU A 148 11.46 13.13 4.43
C LEU A 148 12.22 14.22 3.67
N GLU A 149 13.13 14.94 4.32
CA GLU A 149 13.97 15.96 3.70
C GLU A 149 14.86 15.40 2.58
N SER A 150 15.45 14.23 2.82
CA SER A 150 16.31 13.55 1.82
C SER A 150 15.52 12.79 0.75
N ASN A 151 14.17 12.83 0.78
CA ASN A 151 13.30 12.02 -0.07
C ASN A 151 13.59 10.50 -0.01
N THR A 152 14.19 10.01 1.08
CA THR A 152 14.30 8.57 1.36
C THR A 152 12.92 7.99 1.68
N ILE A 153 12.06 8.77 2.35
CA ILE A 153 10.63 8.49 2.50
C ILE A 153 9.88 9.61 1.78
N GLU A 154 9.00 9.24 0.89
CA GLU A 154 8.16 10.15 0.13
C GLU A 154 6.68 9.83 0.41
N ILE A 155 5.91 10.83 0.78
CA ILE A 155 4.45 10.73 0.94
C ILE A 155 3.82 11.72 -0.04
N ALA A 156 3.07 11.18 -1.00
CA ALA A 156 2.52 12.02 -2.07
C ALA A 156 1.18 11.44 -2.59
N PRO A 157 0.30 12.29 -3.12
CA PRO A 157 -0.90 11.85 -3.80
C PRO A 157 -0.60 10.97 -5.00
N LEU A 158 -1.51 10.05 -5.31
CA LEU A 158 -1.38 9.11 -6.42
C LEU A 158 -1.09 9.80 -7.78
N ALA A 159 -1.65 10.97 -8.01
CA ALA A 159 -1.43 11.73 -9.24
C ALA A 159 0.05 12.06 -9.51
N PHE A 160 0.87 12.21 -8.47
CA PHE A 160 2.30 12.51 -8.56
C PHE A 160 3.15 11.29 -8.96
N MET A 161 2.55 10.12 -9.06
CA MET A 161 3.22 8.90 -9.53
C MET A 161 3.25 8.79 -11.06
N ARG A 162 2.47 9.62 -11.76
CA ARG A 162 2.37 9.57 -13.22
C ARG A 162 3.71 9.89 -13.89
N GLY A 163 4.09 9.07 -14.89
CA GLY A 163 5.31 9.26 -15.67
C GLY A 163 6.61 8.85 -14.97
N ARG A 164 6.52 8.30 -13.76
CA ARG A 164 7.69 7.85 -12.98
C ARG A 164 7.94 6.35 -13.19
N THR A 165 9.17 5.93 -12.99
CA THR A 165 9.57 4.54 -12.76
C THR A 165 10.15 4.45 -11.36
N LEU A 166 9.57 3.60 -10.51
CA LEU A 166 9.88 3.55 -9.08
C LEU A 166 10.80 2.34 -8.84
N GLU A 167 12.11 2.59 -8.84
CA GLU A 167 13.14 1.56 -8.69
C GLU A 167 13.74 1.54 -7.28
N ASN A 168 14.22 0.38 -6.84
CA ASN A 168 14.83 0.16 -5.52
C ASN A 168 13.95 0.69 -4.38
N SER A 169 12.63 0.53 -4.52
CA SER A 169 11.64 1.19 -3.68
C SER A 169 10.64 0.22 -3.09
N TYR A 170 10.14 0.54 -1.90
CA TYR A 170 8.95 -0.09 -1.34
C TYR A 170 7.79 0.88 -1.49
N ILE A 171 6.79 0.49 -2.27
CA ILE A 171 5.71 1.37 -2.73
C ILE A 171 4.41 0.90 -2.12
N ILE A 172 3.65 1.79 -1.49
CA ILE A 172 2.37 1.46 -0.87
C ILE A 172 1.31 2.40 -1.40
N LEU A 173 0.27 1.84 -2.01
CA LEU A 173 -0.98 2.53 -2.33
C LEU A 173 -2.01 2.18 -1.26
N ASP A 174 -2.37 3.16 -0.46
CA ASP A 174 -3.44 3.04 0.54
C ASP A 174 -4.77 3.53 -0.02
N GLU A 175 -5.89 3.05 0.53
CA GLU A 175 -7.27 3.33 0.07
C GLU A 175 -7.47 3.08 -1.43
N ALA A 176 -6.88 2.01 -1.93
CA ALA A 176 -6.83 1.68 -3.35
C ALA A 176 -8.22 1.47 -3.99
N GLN A 177 -9.27 1.19 -3.21
CA GLN A 177 -10.64 1.11 -3.71
C GLN A 177 -11.14 2.44 -4.31
N ASN A 178 -10.52 3.55 -3.90
CA ASN A 178 -10.84 4.89 -4.36
C ASN A 178 -10.01 5.33 -5.58
N THR A 179 -9.41 4.39 -6.29
CA THR A 179 -8.79 4.64 -7.60
C THR A 179 -9.78 4.31 -8.71
N SER A 180 -9.77 5.10 -9.79
CA SER A 180 -10.41 4.69 -11.04
C SER A 180 -9.58 3.60 -11.73
N SER A 181 -10.17 2.88 -12.69
CA SER A 181 -9.48 1.85 -13.49
C SER A 181 -8.23 2.40 -14.18
N MET A 182 -8.31 3.64 -14.70
CA MET A 182 -7.19 4.31 -15.34
C MET A 182 -6.07 4.64 -14.34
N GLN A 183 -6.41 5.13 -13.14
CA GLN A 183 -5.45 5.44 -12.10
C GLN A 183 -4.75 4.18 -11.59
N MET A 184 -5.48 3.10 -11.37
CA MET A 184 -4.92 1.82 -10.96
C MET A 184 -3.96 1.26 -12.02
N LYS A 185 -4.36 1.23 -13.28
CA LYS A 185 -3.50 0.81 -14.40
C LYS A 185 -2.24 1.69 -14.50
N MET A 186 -2.41 3.01 -14.41
CA MET A 186 -1.29 3.94 -14.39
C MET A 186 -0.31 3.62 -13.26
N PHE A 187 -0.81 3.35 -12.06
CA PHE A 187 0.02 3.10 -10.88
C PHE A 187 0.77 1.77 -10.95
N LEU A 188 0.10 0.68 -11.32
CA LEU A 188 0.72 -0.64 -11.43
C LEU A 188 1.90 -0.65 -12.40
N THR A 189 1.81 0.13 -13.48
CA THR A 189 2.90 0.28 -14.46
C THR A 189 4.10 1.12 -13.96
N ARG A 190 4.07 1.61 -12.73
CA ARG A 190 5.21 2.33 -12.10
C ARG A 190 6.22 1.42 -11.43
N LEU A 191 5.88 0.14 -11.19
CA LEU A 191 6.77 -0.80 -10.55
C LEU A 191 8.06 -0.96 -11.37
N GLY A 192 9.18 -0.60 -10.79
CA GLY A 192 10.50 -0.67 -11.38
C GLY A 192 11.34 -1.81 -10.80
N LYS A 193 12.60 -1.91 -11.23
CA LYS A 193 13.54 -2.95 -10.78
C LYS A 193 13.79 -2.88 -9.27
N ASN A 194 13.96 -4.04 -8.65
CA ASN A 194 14.28 -4.19 -7.22
C ASN A 194 13.28 -3.45 -6.32
N SER A 195 12.00 -3.44 -6.70
CA SER A 195 10.95 -2.75 -5.96
C SER A 195 9.84 -3.71 -5.56
N LYS A 196 9.17 -3.36 -4.46
CA LYS A 196 7.97 -4.05 -3.97
C LYS A 196 6.80 -3.08 -3.97
N MET A 197 5.62 -3.57 -4.35
CA MET A 197 4.40 -2.76 -4.41
C MET A 197 3.28 -3.43 -3.63
N VAL A 198 2.67 -2.68 -2.73
CA VAL A 198 1.53 -3.11 -1.92
C VAL A 198 0.33 -2.24 -2.25
N ILE A 199 -0.75 -2.88 -2.65
CA ILE A 199 -2.04 -2.26 -2.92
C ILE A 199 -2.96 -2.59 -1.75
N ALA A 200 -3.17 -1.64 -0.85
CA ALA A 200 -4.02 -1.80 0.33
C ALA A 200 -5.39 -1.16 0.09
N GLY A 201 -6.46 -1.88 0.39
CA GLY A 201 -7.81 -1.35 0.21
C GLY A 201 -8.91 -2.14 0.89
N ASP A 202 -10.10 -1.52 0.91
CA ASP A 202 -11.35 -2.11 1.36
C ASP A 202 -12.39 -2.00 0.23
N SER A 203 -12.69 -3.11 -0.43
CA SER A 203 -13.63 -3.12 -1.55
C SER A 203 -15.06 -2.74 -1.17
N THR A 204 -15.39 -2.66 0.13
CA THR A 204 -16.72 -2.27 0.62
C THR A 204 -16.87 -0.76 0.81
N GLN A 205 -15.74 -0.02 0.96
CA GLN A 205 -15.71 1.42 1.25
C GLN A 205 -15.25 2.22 0.02
N VAL A 206 -16.07 2.24 -1.02
CA VAL A 206 -15.78 2.98 -2.26
C VAL A 206 -16.47 4.34 -2.22
N ASP A 207 -15.64 5.40 -2.23
CA ASP A 207 -16.08 6.81 -2.16
C ASP A 207 -15.89 7.54 -3.51
N LEU A 208 -15.83 6.80 -4.62
CA LEU A 208 -15.71 7.38 -5.96
C LEU A 208 -17.01 8.10 -6.38
N PRO A 209 -16.90 9.14 -7.22
CA PRO A 209 -18.07 9.81 -7.80
C PRO A 209 -19.02 8.84 -8.50
N ARG A 210 -20.31 9.19 -8.54
CA ARG A 210 -21.34 8.37 -9.20
C ARG A 210 -20.97 8.12 -10.66
N GLY A 211 -20.95 6.84 -11.05
CA GLY A 211 -20.63 6.41 -12.42
C GLY A 211 -19.15 6.00 -12.62
N GLU A 212 -18.25 6.32 -11.70
CA GLU A 212 -16.89 5.81 -11.75
C GLU A 212 -16.77 4.39 -11.18
N LYS A 213 -16.02 3.54 -11.88
CA LYS A 213 -15.74 2.18 -11.42
C LYS A 213 -14.44 2.15 -10.63
N SER A 214 -14.45 1.46 -9.50
CA SER A 214 -13.24 1.22 -8.72
C SER A 214 -12.28 0.32 -9.47
N GLY A 215 -11.07 0.81 -9.73
CA GLY A 215 -10.01 0.06 -10.37
C GLY A 215 -9.59 -1.15 -9.53
N LEU A 216 -9.67 -1.06 -8.19
CA LEU A 216 -9.43 -2.20 -7.32
C LEU A 216 -10.49 -3.29 -7.52
N LYS A 217 -11.79 -2.92 -7.57
CA LYS A 217 -12.87 -3.90 -7.81
C LYS A 217 -12.75 -4.58 -9.18
N GLU A 218 -12.33 -3.81 -10.19
CA GLU A 218 -12.16 -4.35 -11.54
C GLU A 218 -11.05 -5.40 -11.63
N ILE A 219 -9.96 -5.22 -10.89
CA ILE A 219 -8.87 -6.20 -10.86
C ILE A 219 -9.25 -7.45 -10.06
N LEU A 220 -10.16 -7.33 -9.08
CA LEU A 220 -10.58 -8.44 -8.22
C LEU A 220 -11.69 -9.30 -8.84
N ASN A 221 -12.34 -8.87 -9.91
CA ASN A 221 -13.38 -9.58 -10.65
C ASN A 221 -12.80 -10.28 -11.88
#